data_ff113d84e172b78d0ae056f8be496bd2
#
_entry.id   ff113d84e172b78d0ae056f8be496bd2
#
_cell.length_a   1.000
_cell.length_b   1.000
_cell.length_c   1.000
_cell.angle_alpha   90.00
_cell.angle_beta   90.00
_cell.angle_gamma   90.00
#
_symmetry.space_group_name_H-M   'P 1'
#
loop_
_entity.id
_entity.type
_entity.pdbx_description
1 polymer ?
#
loop_
_entity_poly.entity_id
_entity_poly.type
_entity_poly.pdbx_seq_one_letter_code
_entity_poly.pdbx_strand_id
1 'polypeptide(L)'
;MRIMFMGTAAAEGYPALFCVCDRCKKARELGGRNFRSRSQALIDGRILIDFNHDALYHSKLCDIDYTYIKSLLITHRHEDHFSPYELNYRNRGAANLDEGVEKLQIYGPSDIKPPLERFIRDDNNYGFDVNTVEPFEPFDVEGYTVTVLKAVHGGGALIPYIYLIEKDGKALLYAHDTGILPDETFDYLK
;
A
#
# COMPACT_ATOMS: atom_id res chain seq x y z
N MET A 1 10.46 10.49 11.56
CA MET A 1 9.51 9.78 10.65
C MET A 1 8.93 10.78 9.68
N ARG A 2 9.02 10.51 8.37
CA ARG A 2 8.48 11.33 7.26
C ARG A 2 7.57 10.46 6.43
N ILE A 3 6.35 10.92 6.12
CA ILE A 3 5.44 10.26 5.18
C ILE A 3 5.33 11.08 3.90
N MET A 4 5.38 10.41 2.76
CA MET A 4 5.10 10.95 1.43
C MET A 4 3.82 10.31 0.91
N PHE A 5 2.79 11.10 0.66
CA PHE A 5 1.59 10.65 -0.04
C PHE A 5 1.81 10.78 -1.54
N MET A 6 1.77 9.68 -2.27
CA MET A 6 1.97 9.62 -3.72
C MET A 6 0.64 9.68 -4.47
N GLY A 7 -0.40 9.12 -3.89
CA GLY A 7 -1.77 9.19 -4.36
C GLY A 7 -2.75 9.22 -3.20
N THR A 8 -3.92 9.82 -3.39
CA THR A 8 -4.92 10.06 -2.33
C THR A 8 -6.36 9.95 -2.82
N ALA A 9 -6.60 9.39 -3.99
CA ALA A 9 -7.94 9.13 -4.50
C ALA A 9 -8.36 7.68 -4.24
N ALA A 10 -9.65 7.43 -4.34
CA ALA A 10 -10.25 6.11 -4.40
C ALA A 10 -10.12 5.50 -5.82
N ALA A 11 -10.72 4.35 -6.04
CA ALA A 11 -10.58 3.52 -7.24
C ALA A 11 -10.79 4.27 -8.58
N GLU A 12 -11.76 5.19 -8.63
CA GLU A 12 -12.07 5.97 -9.83
C GLU A 12 -11.09 7.10 -10.13
N GLY A 13 -10.17 7.43 -9.20
CA GLY A 13 -9.28 8.59 -9.31
C GLY A 13 -10.01 9.92 -9.13
N TYR A 14 -9.29 11.03 -9.19
CA TYR A 14 -9.92 12.36 -9.21
C TYR A 14 -9.20 13.30 -10.20
N PRO A 15 -9.91 13.95 -11.12
CA PRO A 15 -11.32 13.79 -11.47
C PRO A 15 -11.62 12.37 -11.95
N ALA A 16 -12.75 11.80 -11.53
CA ALA A 16 -13.11 10.42 -11.84
C ALA A 16 -13.25 10.18 -13.35
N LEU A 17 -12.81 9.01 -13.83
CA LEU A 17 -12.62 8.67 -15.24
C LEU A 17 -13.87 8.94 -16.11
N PHE A 18 -15.04 8.56 -15.62
CA PHE A 18 -16.31 8.65 -16.36
C PHE A 18 -17.27 9.70 -15.78
N CYS A 19 -16.77 10.62 -14.95
CA CYS A 19 -17.60 11.62 -14.28
C CYS A 19 -17.59 12.96 -14.99
N VAL A 20 -18.79 13.52 -15.23
CA VAL A 20 -19.01 14.83 -15.85
C VAL A 20 -19.65 15.85 -14.90
N CYS A 21 -19.67 15.58 -13.59
CA CYS A 21 -20.17 16.54 -12.61
C CYS A 21 -19.31 17.80 -12.59
N ASP A 22 -19.85 18.90 -12.07
CA ASP A 22 -19.18 20.21 -12.10
C ASP A 22 -17.83 20.21 -11.37
N ARG A 23 -17.70 19.42 -10.29
CA ARG A 23 -16.42 19.27 -9.57
C ARG A 23 -15.36 18.62 -10.45
N CYS A 24 -15.69 17.52 -11.15
CA CYS A 24 -14.77 16.83 -12.04
C CYS A 24 -14.43 17.67 -13.29
N LYS A 25 -15.40 18.39 -13.86
CA LYS A 25 -15.14 19.34 -14.94
C LYS A 25 -14.17 20.43 -14.47
N LYS A 26 -14.44 21.03 -13.31
CA LYS A 26 -13.58 22.07 -12.75
C LYS A 26 -12.18 21.58 -12.42
N ALA A 27 -12.04 20.36 -11.91
CA ALA A 27 -10.74 19.75 -11.65
C ALA A 27 -9.92 19.56 -12.95
N ARG A 28 -10.57 19.16 -14.06
CA ARG A 28 -9.90 19.04 -15.36
C ARG A 28 -9.43 20.38 -15.91
N GLU A 29 -10.24 21.44 -15.74
CA GLU A 29 -9.87 22.80 -16.13
C GLU A 29 -8.66 23.32 -15.36
N LEU A 30 -8.63 23.10 -14.04
CA LEU A 30 -7.60 23.61 -13.16
C LEU A 30 -6.30 22.81 -13.24
N GLY A 31 -6.37 21.49 -13.46
CA GLY A 31 -5.21 20.63 -13.53
C GLY A 31 -4.36 20.58 -12.25
N GLY A 32 -3.11 20.19 -12.38
CA GLY A 32 -2.14 20.19 -11.29
C GLY A 32 -2.59 19.36 -10.07
N ARG A 33 -2.62 19.98 -8.88
CA ARG A 33 -3.01 19.31 -7.62
C ARG A 33 -4.45 18.80 -7.56
N ASN A 34 -5.28 19.18 -8.55
CA ASN A 34 -6.63 18.66 -8.68
C ASN A 34 -6.68 17.29 -9.34
N PHE A 35 -5.56 16.79 -9.86
CA PHE A 35 -5.45 15.41 -10.30
C PHE A 35 -4.88 14.56 -9.18
N ARG A 36 -5.64 13.54 -8.77
CA ARG A 36 -5.25 12.61 -7.71
C ARG A 36 -5.35 11.18 -8.23
N SER A 37 -4.25 10.48 -8.13
CA SER A 37 -4.14 9.05 -8.37
C SER A 37 -4.56 8.25 -7.14
N ARG A 38 -4.70 6.94 -7.30
CA ARG A 38 -5.11 6.00 -6.25
C ARG A 38 -4.13 6.00 -5.08
N SER A 39 -4.64 5.63 -3.91
CA SER A 39 -3.92 5.73 -2.64
C SER A 39 -2.62 4.93 -2.62
N GLN A 40 -1.53 5.60 -2.28
CA GLN A 40 -0.23 5.00 -2.00
C GLN A 40 0.62 5.96 -1.16
N ALA A 41 1.41 5.43 -0.23
CA ALA A 41 2.30 6.23 0.59
C ALA A 41 3.67 5.56 0.78
N LEU A 42 4.68 6.36 1.11
CA LEU A 42 6.04 5.91 1.40
C LEU A 42 6.54 6.54 2.70
N ILE A 43 7.03 5.71 3.63
CA ILE A 43 7.56 6.15 4.92
C ILE A 43 9.08 6.09 4.87
N ASP A 44 9.71 7.23 5.17
CA ASP A 44 11.17 7.44 5.25
C ASP A 44 11.96 6.87 4.06
N GLY A 45 11.31 6.72 2.88
CA GLY A 45 11.92 6.13 1.69
C GLY A 45 12.14 4.61 1.79
N ARG A 46 11.52 3.91 2.73
CA ARG A 46 11.79 2.50 3.06
C ARG A 46 10.56 1.60 3.02
N ILE A 47 9.48 2.03 3.67
CA ILE A 47 8.26 1.23 3.82
C ILE A 47 7.19 1.81 2.90
N LEU A 48 6.80 1.03 1.92
CA LEU A 48 5.71 1.36 1.02
C LEU A 48 4.38 0.93 1.64
N ILE A 49 3.34 1.74 1.50
CA ILE A 49 1.98 1.38 1.89
C ILE A 49 1.13 1.37 0.64
N ASP A 50 0.51 0.23 0.38
CA ASP A 50 -0.28 -0.12 -0.79
C ASP A 50 0.50 -0.12 -2.12
N PHE A 51 0.04 -0.93 -3.07
CA PHE A 51 0.66 -1.08 -4.38
C PHE A 51 -0.40 -1.33 -5.45
N ASN A 52 -0.84 -0.28 -6.07
CA ASN A 52 -1.93 -0.29 -7.04
C ASN A 52 -1.46 -0.05 -8.49
N HIS A 53 -2.38 0.03 -9.43
CA HIS A 53 -2.08 0.22 -10.86
C HIS A 53 -1.38 1.55 -11.20
N ASP A 54 -1.43 2.55 -10.30
CA ASP A 54 -0.75 3.83 -10.50
C ASP A 54 0.71 3.81 -10.01
N ALA A 55 1.21 2.67 -9.49
CA ALA A 55 2.55 2.56 -8.93
C ALA A 55 3.65 3.00 -9.91
N LEU A 56 3.58 2.61 -11.20
CA LEU A 56 4.53 3.08 -12.21
C LEU A 56 4.50 4.61 -12.36
N TYR A 57 3.31 5.20 -12.36
CA TYR A 57 3.15 6.65 -12.44
C TYR A 57 3.72 7.33 -11.20
N HIS A 58 3.45 6.80 -10.01
CA HIS A 58 4.00 7.30 -8.75
C HIS A 58 5.53 7.27 -8.70
N SER A 59 6.15 6.18 -9.18
CA SER A 59 7.62 6.09 -9.21
C SER A 59 8.25 7.21 -10.04
N LYS A 60 7.62 7.56 -11.18
CA LYS A 60 8.11 8.62 -12.05
C LYS A 60 7.82 10.02 -11.53
N LEU A 61 6.61 10.24 -11.00
CA LEU A 61 6.20 11.55 -10.49
C LEU A 61 6.96 11.95 -9.22
N CYS A 62 7.26 10.97 -8.35
CA CYS A 62 7.88 11.20 -7.04
C CYS A 62 9.38 10.87 -7.04
N ASP A 63 9.96 10.48 -8.18
CA ASP A 63 11.36 10.08 -8.33
C ASP A 63 11.75 8.97 -7.33
N ILE A 64 10.97 7.89 -7.32
CA ILE A 64 11.16 6.74 -6.42
C ILE A 64 11.61 5.53 -7.22
N ASP A 65 12.72 4.94 -6.78
CA ASP A 65 13.19 3.65 -7.27
C ASP A 65 12.68 2.51 -6.39
N TYR A 66 11.68 1.79 -6.89
CA TYR A 66 11.11 0.64 -6.18
C TYR A 66 12.04 -0.58 -6.12
N THR A 67 13.15 -0.58 -6.87
CA THR A 67 14.13 -1.66 -6.86
C THR A 67 14.68 -1.91 -5.47
N TYR A 68 14.92 -0.84 -4.71
CA TYR A 68 15.51 -0.86 -3.38
C TYR A 68 14.50 -0.81 -2.23
N ILE A 69 13.22 -0.75 -2.52
CA ILE A 69 12.18 -0.89 -1.49
C ILE A 69 12.12 -2.34 -1.02
N LYS A 70 12.29 -2.58 0.28
CA LYS A 70 12.35 -3.92 0.87
C LYS A 70 11.04 -4.34 1.53
N SER A 71 10.19 -3.39 1.90
CA SER A 71 8.99 -3.66 2.69
C SER A 71 7.76 -2.96 2.13
N LEU A 72 6.67 -3.72 2.01
CA LEU A 72 5.37 -3.27 1.52
C LEU A 72 4.28 -3.71 2.50
N LEU A 73 3.51 -2.75 2.99
CA LEU A 73 2.32 -2.98 3.82
C LEU A 73 1.08 -2.84 2.96
N ILE A 74 0.22 -3.84 2.90
CA ILE A 74 -1.05 -3.80 2.18
C ILE A 74 -2.20 -3.63 3.16
N THR A 75 -2.96 -2.56 3.01
CA THR A 75 -4.11 -2.27 3.89
C THR A 75 -5.26 -3.25 3.66
N HIS A 76 -5.60 -3.50 2.41
CA HIS A 76 -6.64 -4.44 2.00
C HIS A 76 -6.55 -4.74 0.49
N ARG A 77 -7.36 -5.69 0.00
CA ARG A 77 -7.25 -6.23 -1.37
C ARG A 77 -8.07 -5.52 -2.45
N HIS A 78 -8.65 -4.35 -2.21
CA HIS A 78 -9.28 -3.59 -3.30
C HIS A 78 -8.23 -3.16 -4.34
N GLU A 79 -8.62 -3.08 -5.60
CA GLU A 79 -7.72 -2.85 -6.74
C GLU A 79 -7.01 -1.49 -6.70
N ASP A 80 -7.59 -0.52 -6.02
CA ASP A 80 -7.01 0.80 -5.81
C ASP A 80 -5.94 0.84 -4.71
N HIS A 81 -5.79 -0.25 -3.95
CA HIS A 81 -4.77 -0.47 -2.93
C HIS A 81 -3.82 -1.60 -3.26
N PHE A 82 -4.30 -2.61 -3.99
CA PHE A 82 -3.54 -3.83 -4.21
C PHE A 82 -3.66 -4.35 -5.65
N SER A 83 -2.54 -4.33 -6.39
CA SER A 83 -2.42 -4.94 -7.71
C SER A 83 -1.36 -6.05 -7.74
N PRO A 84 -1.76 -7.31 -7.60
CA PRO A 84 -0.83 -8.43 -7.67
C PRO A 84 -0.17 -8.58 -9.05
N TYR A 85 -0.81 -8.09 -10.11
CA TYR A 85 -0.23 -8.13 -11.46
C TYR A 85 0.97 -7.19 -11.60
N GLU A 86 0.92 -6.00 -11.00
CA GLU A 86 2.05 -5.08 -11.00
C GLU A 86 3.24 -5.66 -10.21
N LEU A 87 2.99 -6.31 -9.08
CA LEU A 87 4.02 -6.99 -8.29
C LEU A 87 4.68 -8.15 -9.03
N ASN A 88 3.95 -8.81 -9.95
CA ASN A 88 4.53 -9.88 -10.78
C ASN A 88 5.67 -9.40 -11.69
N TYR A 89 5.74 -8.11 -12.02
CA TYR A 89 6.87 -7.59 -12.81
C TYR A 89 8.21 -7.61 -12.05
N ARG A 90 8.21 -7.84 -10.74
CA ARG A 90 9.42 -8.10 -9.97
C ARG A 90 9.87 -9.56 -10.16
N ASN A 91 10.20 -9.93 -11.37
CA ASN A 91 10.70 -11.27 -11.75
C ASN A 91 11.77 -11.17 -12.83
N ARG A 92 12.58 -12.23 -13.00
CA ARG A 92 13.70 -12.27 -13.96
C ARG A 92 13.31 -12.05 -15.44
N GLY A 93 12.07 -12.28 -15.79
CA GLY A 93 11.58 -12.06 -17.16
C GLY A 93 11.27 -10.61 -17.47
N ALA A 94 11.03 -9.78 -16.44
CA ALA A 94 10.60 -8.39 -16.58
C ALA A 94 11.53 -7.38 -15.87
N ALA A 95 12.29 -7.83 -14.88
CA ALA A 95 13.22 -7.00 -14.11
C ALA A 95 14.65 -7.54 -14.19
N ASN A 96 15.62 -6.63 -14.18
CA ASN A 96 17.02 -6.94 -14.02
C ASN A 96 17.51 -6.18 -12.77
N LEU A 97 17.68 -6.90 -11.67
CA LEU A 97 18.04 -6.33 -10.38
C LEU A 97 19.53 -6.56 -10.10
N ASP A 98 20.15 -5.64 -9.37
CA ASP A 98 21.54 -5.76 -8.96
C ASP A 98 21.76 -7.01 -8.07
N GLU A 99 23.00 -7.52 -8.06
CA GLU A 99 23.39 -8.59 -7.15
C GLU A 99 23.18 -8.14 -5.70
N GLY A 100 22.54 -9.01 -4.90
CA GLY A 100 22.28 -8.74 -3.48
C GLY A 100 20.97 -7.98 -3.19
N VAL A 101 20.19 -7.62 -4.21
CA VAL A 101 18.83 -7.10 -3.96
C VAL A 101 17.97 -8.21 -3.36
N GLU A 102 17.49 -7.96 -2.15
CA GLU A 102 16.65 -8.91 -1.39
C GLU A 102 15.23 -8.97 -1.96
N LYS A 103 14.53 -10.06 -1.65
CA LYS A 103 13.10 -10.19 -1.94
C LYS A 103 12.30 -9.10 -1.23
N LEU A 104 11.26 -8.59 -1.89
CA LEU A 104 10.31 -7.68 -1.29
C LEU A 104 9.48 -8.41 -0.22
N GLN A 105 9.49 -7.93 1.00
CA GLN A 105 8.67 -8.45 2.08
C GLN A 105 7.30 -7.75 2.05
N ILE A 106 6.25 -8.51 1.75
CA ILE A 106 4.88 -8.02 1.69
C ILE A 106 4.16 -8.46 2.96
N TYR A 107 3.60 -7.50 3.69
CA TYR A 107 2.82 -7.72 4.91
C TYR A 107 1.37 -7.28 4.68
N GLY A 108 0.41 -8.05 5.16
CA GLY A 108 -0.99 -7.67 5.05
C GLY A 108 -1.96 -8.75 5.51
N PRO A 109 -3.27 -8.55 5.29
CA PRO A 109 -4.30 -9.51 5.67
C PRO A 109 -4.18 -10.82 4.88
N SER A 110 -4.71 -11.90 5.43
CA SER A 110 -4.59 -13.24 4.84
C SER A 110 -5.21 -13.35 3.44
N ASP A 111 -6.17 -12.50 3.10
CA ASP A 111 -6.86 -12.53 1.81
C ASP A 111 -6.06 -11.91 0.63
N ILE A 112 -4.88 -11.29 0.89
CA ILE A 112 -3.96 -10.88 -0.19
C ILE A 112 -3.08 -12.04 -0.69
N LYS A 113 -2.91 -13.09 0.11
CA LYS A 113 -1.99 -14.20 -0.21
C LYS A 113 -2.42 -15.00 -1.44
N PRO A 114 -3.67 -15.49 -1.57
CA PRO A 114 -4.07 -16.31 -2.71
C PRO A 114 -3.86 -15.66 -4.09
N PRO A 115 -4.14 -14.37 -4.32
CA PRO A 115 -3.85 -13.74 -5.60
C PRO A 115 -2.36 -13.57 -5.90
N LEU A 116 -1.48 -13.56 -4.88
CA LEU A 116 -0.02 -13.48 -5.05
C LEU A 116 0.63 -14.84 -5.25
N GLU A 117 0.11 -15.92 -4.66
CA GLU A 117 0.71 -17.26 -4.72
C GLU A 117 1.00 -17.74 -6.14
N ARG A 118 0.13 -17.41 -7.12
CA ARG A 118 0.33 -17.75 -8.53
C ARG A 118 1.57 -17.14 -9.17
N PHE A 119 2.16 -16.11 -8.55
CA PHE A 119 3.34 -15.39 -9.02
C PHE A 119 4.60 -15.76 -8.26
N ILE A 120 4.48 -16.51 -7.15
CA ILE A 120 5.63 -17.01 -6.39
C ILE A 120 6.24 -18.16 -7.18
N ARG A 121 7.55 -18.05 -7.48
CA ARG A 121 8.32 -19.06 -8.19
C ARG A 121 9.57 -19.39 -7.40
N ASP A 122 9.88 -20.67 -7.27
CA ASP A 122 11.01 -21.15 -6.46
C ASP A 122 12.38 -20.67 -6.97
N ASP A 123 12.48 -20.44 -8.29
CA ASP A 123 13.69 -19.97 -8.97
C ASP A 123 13.83 -18.44 -9.02
N ASN A 124 12.86 -17.72 -8.45
CA ASN A 124 12.79 -16.28 -8.55
C ASN A 124 13.49 -15.59 -7.36
N ASN A 125 14.79 -15.36 -7.48
CA ASN A 125 15.56 -14.60 -6.47
C ASN A 125 15.11 -13.13 -6.33
N TYR A 126 14.38 -12.61 -7.31
CA TYR A 126 13.91 -11.21 -7.34
C TYR A 126 12.53 -11.02 -6.76
N GLY A 127 11.79 -12.09 -6.53
CA GLY A 127 10.39 -12.07 -6.17
C GLY A 127 10.07 -11.38 -4.84
N PHE A 128 9.06 -11.88 -4.22
CA PHE A 128 8.57 -11.39 -2.93
C PHE A 128 8.19 -12.55 -2.03
N ASP A 129 8.18 -12.29 -0.74
CA ASP A 129 7.61 -13.16 0.29
C ASP A 129 6.35 -12.50 0.84
N VAL A 130 5.34 -13.31 1.19
CA VAL A 130 4.06 -12.81 1.70
C VAL A 130 3.90 -13.23 3.14
N ASN A 131 3.86 -12.24 4.02
CA ASN A 131 3.74 -12.37 5.45
C ASN A 131 2.33 -11.97 5.89
N THR A 132 1.52 -12.94 6.29
CA THR A 132 0.22 -12.64 6.92
C THR A 132 0.46 -12.11 8.32
N VAL A 133 -0.20 -11.00 8.66
CA VAL A 133 -0.11 -10.35 9.96
C VAL A 133 -1.46 -10.34 10.65
N GLU A 134 -1.45 -10.45 11.98
CA GLU A 134 -2.68 -10.51 12.78
C GLU A 134 -2.93 -9.20 13.51
N PRO A 135 -4.20 -8.79 13.67
CA PRO A 135 -4.54 -7.57 14.37
C PRO A 135 -4.05 -7.55 15.82
N PHE A 136 -3.55 -6.39 16.24
CA PHE A 136 -3.07 -6.10 17.60
C PHE A 136 -1.76 -6.80 17.99
N GLU A 137 -1.12 -7.52 17.08
CA GLU A 137 0.19 -8.14 17.28
C GLU A 137 1.28 -7.28 16.65
N PRO A 138 2.17 -6.66 17.43
CA PRO A 138 3.28 -5.85 16.89
C PRO A 138 4.34 -6.72 16.21
N PHE A 139 4.89 -6.24 15.10
CA PHE A 139 6.01 -6.86 14.40
C PHE A 139 7.02 -5.81 13.93
N ASP A 140 8.26 -6.23 13.67
CA ASP A 140 9.31 -5.32 13.16
C ASP A 140 9.29 -5.25 11.64
N VAL A 141 9.41 -4.03 11.12
CA VAL A 141 9.63 -3.75 9.70
C VAL A 141 10.68 -2.65 9.57
N GLU A 142 11.86 -2.95 9.08
CA GLU A 142 12.94 -1.97 8.85
C GLU A 142 13.31 -1.17 10.12
N GLY A 143 13.19 -1.79 11.29
CA GLY A 143 13.42 -1.16 12.58
C GLY A 143 12.30 -0.20 13.03
N TYR A 144 11.09 -0.38 12.47
CA TYR A 144 9.84 0.22 12.96
C TYR A 144 9.02 -0.86 13.65
N THR A 145 8.39 -0.53 14.76
CA THR A 145 7.33 -1.36 15.32
C THR A 145 6.04 -1.05 14.56
N VAL A 146 5.48 -2.07 13.90
CA VAL A 146 4.24 -1.95 13.14
C VAL A 146 3.17 -2.80 13.82
N THR A 147 2.00 -2.22 14.05
CA THR A 147 0.83 -2.93 14.55
C THR A 147 -0.32 -2.74 13.58
N VAL A 148 -0.92 -3.83 13.12
CA VAL A 148 -2.16 -3.74 12.35
C VAL A 148 -3.34 -3.64 13.30
N LEU A 149 -4.28 -2.78 12.95
CA LEU A 149 -5.54 -2.61 13.67
C LEU A 149 -6.69 -2.85 12.71
N LYS A 150 -7.81 -3.33 13.25
CA LYS A 150 -9.00 -3.59 12.44
C LYS A 150 -9.64 -2.29 11.96
N ALA A 151 -10.08 -2.27 10.71
CA ALA A 151 -10.82 -1.19 10.09
C ALA A 151 -12.25 -1.62 9.73
N VAL A 152 -13.10 -0.66 9.36
CA VAL A 152 -14.45 -0.89 8.85
C VAL A 152 -14.51 -0.37 7.41
N HIS A 153 -14.37 -1.26 6.44
CA HIS A 153 -14.40 -0.90 5.04
C HIS A 153 -14.88 -2.06 4.18
N GLY A 154 -15.59 -1.74 3.08
CA GLY A 154 -16.13 -2.74 2.18
C GLY A 154 -17.18 -3.65 2.85
N GLY A 155 -17.30 -4.86 2.35
CA GLY A 155 -18.25 -5.87 2.85
C GLY A 155 -17.83 -7.28 2.48
N GLY A 156 -18.54 -8.29 3.00
CA GLY A 156 -18.29 -9.69 2.69
C GLY A 156 -17.00 -10.21 3.31
N ALA A 157 -16.15 -10.83 2.50
CA ALA A 157 -14.90 -11.47 2.93
C ALA A 157 -13.67 -10.55 2.90
N LEU A 158 -13.85 -9.23 2.81
CA LEU A 158 -12.74 -8.28 2.85
C LEU A 158 -12.19 -8.16 4.28
N ILE A 159 -10.88 -8.16 4.41
CA ILE A 159 -10.17 -7.97 5.70
C ILE A 159 -9.41 -6.65 5.63
N PRO A 160 -10.03 -5.52 6.02
CA PRO A 160 -9.37 -4.22 5.97
C PRO A 160 -8.56 -3.95 7.24
N TYR A 161 -7.35 -3.43 7.05
CA TYR A 161 -6.43 -3.03 8.11
C TYR A 161 -6.07 -1.55 8.02
N ILE A 162 -5.79 -0.96 9.17
CA ILE A 162 -5.06 0.29 9.32
C ILE A 162 -3.76 -0.01 10.07
N TYR A 163 -2.75 0.84 9.92
CA TYR A 163 -1.43 0.60 10.47
C TYR A 163 -1.04 1.66 11.49
N LEU A 164 -0.70 1.22 12.71
CA LEU A 164 0.05 2.03 13.68
C LEU A 164 1.54 1.72 13.49
N ILE A 165 2.33 2.75 13.19
CA ILE A 165 3.75 2.63 12.85
C ILE A 165 4.55 3.51 13.80
N GLU A 166 5.46 2.92 14.55
CA GLU A 166 6.17 3.58 15.63
C GLU A 166 7.68 3.46 15.46
N LYS A 167 8.38 4.56 15.72
CA LYS A 167 9.85 4.62 15.75
C LYS A 167 10.34 5.84 16.53
N ASP A 168 11.37 5.66 17.35
CA ASP A 168 12.06 6.74 18.07
C ASP A 168 11.10 7.67 18.83
N GLY A 169 10.11 7.09 19.53
CA GLY A 169 9.11 7.82 20.30
C GLY A 169 8.09 8.61 19.45
N LYS A 170 8.02 8.36 18.14
CA LYS A 170 7.01 8.93 17.24
C LYS A 170 6.08 7.83 16.77
N ALA A 171 4.79 8.15 16.68
CA ALA A 171 3.75 7.26 16.18
C ALA A 171 3.03 7.89 14.98
N LEU A 172 2.71 7.08 13.99
CA LEU A 172 1.89 7.40 12.83
C LEU A 172 0.77 6.39 12.74
N LEU A 173 -0.48 6.85 12.77
CA LEU A 173 -1.64 6.05 12.43
C LEU A 173 -1.98 6.29 10.94
N TYR A 174 -1.75 5.29 10.09
CA TYR A 174 -2.21 5.30 8.71
C TYR A 174 -3.58 4.64 8.63
N ALA A 175 -4.62 5.45 8.58
CA ALA A 175 -6.03 5.04 8.68
C ALA A 175 -6.79 5.43 7.40
N HIS A 176 -6.34 4.91 6.27
CA HIS A 176 -6.99 5.12 4.98
C HIS A 176 -8.08 4.06 4.77
N ASP A 177 -9.19 4.46 4.16
CA ASP A 177 -10.34 3.60 3.85
C ASP A 177 -10.92 2.89 5.08
N THR A 178 -11.32 3.67 6.06
CA THR A 178 -12.07 3.15 7.20
C THR A 178 -13.29 4.04 7.50
N GLY A 179 -14.36 3.41 7.93
CA GLY A 179 -15.48 4.07 8.60
C GLY A 179 -15.16 4.34 10.07
N ILE A 180 -16.18 4.32 10.91
CA ILE A 180 -16.02 4.42 12.37
C ILE A 180 -15.22 3.19 12.83
N LEU A 181 -14.14 3.41 13.55
CA LEU A 181 -13.27 2.35 14.02
C LEU A 181 -14.05 1.40 14.98
N PRO A 182 -13.75 0.08 14.95
CA PRO A 182 -14.30 -0.85 15.95
C PRO A 182 -13.85 -0.48 17.37
N ASP A 183 -14.68 -0.82 18.37
CA ASP A 183 -14.38 -0.53 19.78
C ASP A 183 -13.02 -1.08 20.21
N GLU A 184 -12.67 -2.29 19.79
CA GLU A 184 -11.37 -2.93 20.07
C GLU A 184 -10.17 -2.12 19.52
N THR A 185 -10.34 -1.49 18.35
CA THR A 185 -9.31 -0.59 17.76
C THR A 185 -9.24 0.72 18.55
N PHE A 186 -10.37 1.27 18.94
CA PHE A 186 -10.40 2.45 19.81
C PHE A 186 -9.76 2.17 21.17
N ASP A 187 -10.01 1.01 21.77
CA ASP A 187 -9.45 0.64 23.07
C ASP A 187 -7.93 0.45 22.99
N TYR A 188 -7.41 -0.08 21.88
CA TYR A 188 -5.97 -0.21 21.64
C TYR A 188 -5.27 1.14 21.51
N LEU A 189 -5.94 2.16 20.97
CA LEU A 189 -5.37 3.49 20.70
C LEU A 189 -5.43 4.46 21.90
N LYS A 190 -6.09 4.10 23.01
CA LYS A 190 -6.18 4.92 24.24
C LYS A 190 -4.89 4.85 25.08
#